data_0b012d5a8867b19059050f4b67b5da2f
#
_entry.id   0b012d5a8867b19059050f4b67b5da2f
#
_cell.length_a   1.000
_cell.length_b   1.000
_cell.length_c   1.000
_cell.angle_alpha   90.00
_cell.angle_beta   90.00
_cell.angle_gamma   90.00
#
_symmetry.space_group_name_H-M   'P 1'
#
loop_
_entity.id
_entity.type
_entity.pdbx_description
1 polymer ?
#
loop_
_entity_poly.entity_id
_entity_poly.type
_entity_poly.pdbx_seq_one_letter_code
_entity_poly.pdbx_strand_id
1 'polypeptide(L)'
;VRGADYVLKRLVFAVLTVFIAVTINFALFRLAPGSAVTNLARVPHATPQTRLALKRQFGLDKSKFQQYVIYLQQLAHGNLGISFANSQPVSANLRTALINTIPMVFLGTLFAIVLGTITGIISAWRRGTKAEGASIVTALTFYSMPTHWLGLMLVILFAGVLPTGGMSNEFLINPSFTTHVRDLAEHIALPALTLGLVLYGEYTLIVRSAMLE
;
A
#
# COMPACT_ATOMS: atom_id res chain seq x y z
N VAL A 1 17.27 -7.89 -32.90
CA VAL A 1 18.46 -7.96 -32.03
C VAL A 1 18.39 -6.85 -30.96
N ARG A 2 18.08 -5.60 -31.30
CA ARG A 2 18.00 -4.49 -30.30
C ARG A 2 16.94 -4.66 -29.20
N GLY A 3 15.84 -5.35 -29.47
CA GLY A 3 14.76 -5.53 -28.48
C GLY A 3 15.09 -6.55 -27.39
N ALA A 4 15.72 -7.67 -27.75
CA ALA A 4 16.10 -8.70 -26.80
C ALA A 4 17.17 -8.23 -25.81
N ASP A 5 18.18 -7.49 -26.30
CA ASP A 5 19.22 -6.91 -25.44
C ASP A 5 18.66 -5.88 -24.45
N TYR A 6 17.65 -5.11 -24.88
CA TYR A 6 16.96 -4.17 -24.00
C TYR A 6 16.20 -4.89 -22.89
N VAL A 7 15.43 -5.93 -23.24
CA VAL A 7 14.67 -6.72 -22.26
C VAL A 7 15.59 -7.40 -21.27
N LEU A 8 16.68 -8.04 -21.79
CA LEU A 8 17.67 -8.70 -20.94
C LEU A 8 18.32 -7.73 -19.94
N LYS A 9 18.75 -6.57 -20.41
CA LYS A 9 19.32 -5.53 -19.52
C LYS A 9 18.30 -5.10 -18.46
N ARG A 10 17.04 -4.88 -18.83
CA ARG A 10 15.97 -4.52 -17.87
C ARG A 10 15.76 -5.61 -16.81
N LEU A 11 15.74 -6.87 -17.21
CA LEU A 11 15.61 -8.00 -16.29
C LEU A 11 16.80 -8.10 -15.32
N VAL A 12 18.02 -7.95 -15.84
CA VAL A 12 19.23 -7.96 -14.98
C VAL A 12 19.18 -6.82 -13.96
N PHE A 13 18.84 -5.60 -14.39
CA PHE A 13 18.70 -4.48 -13.45
C PHE A 13 17.59 -4.69 -12.43
N ALA A 14 16.45 -5.26 -12.84
CA ALA A 14 15.35 -5.56 -11.92
C ALA A 14 15.79 -6.58 -10.86
N VAL A 15 16.44 -7.68 -11.27
CA VAL A 15 16.96 -8.68 -10.34
C VAL A 15 18.01 -8.08 -9.40
N LEU A 16 18.94 -7.28 -9.93
CA LEU A 16 19.95 -6.61 -9.12
C LEU A 16 19.31 -5.66 -8.09
N THR A 17 18.31 -4.89 -8.51
CA THR A 17 17.59 -3.98 -7.61
C THR A 17 16.87 -4.73 -6.49
N VAL A 18 16.19 -5.82 -6.82
CA VAL A 18 15.55 -6.69 -5.82
C VAL A 18 16.58 -7.30 -4.88
N PHE A 19 17.70 -7.80 -5.41
CA PHE A 19 18.77 -8.37 -4.59
C PHE A 19 19.36 -7.36 -3.61
N ILE A 20 19.64 -6.13 -4.08
CA ILE A 20 20.14 -5.04 -3.23
C ILE A 20 19.10 -4.68 -2.16
N ALA A 21 17.83 -4.53 -2.53
CA ALA A 21 16.76 -4.21 -1.59
C ALA A 21 16.60 -5.28 -0.50
N VAL A 22 16.64 -6.56 -0.89
CA VAL A 22 16.57 -7.71 0.03
C VAL A 22 17.78 -7.73 0.96
N THR A 23 18.97 -7.44 0.46
CA THR A 23 20.21 -7.40 1.25
C THR A 23 20.18 -6.24 2.26
N ILE A 24 19.77 -5.05 1.83
CA ILE A 24 19.62 -3.90 2.72
C ILE A 24 18.57 -4.20 3.80
N ASN A 25 17.43 -4.79 3.42
CA ASN A 25 16.38 -5.18 4.36
C ASN A 25 16.93 -6.15 5.42
N PHE A 26 17.64 -7.21 5.00
CA PHE A 26 18.30 -8.12 5.94
C PHE A 26 19.25 -7.38 6.89
N ALA A 27 20.10 -6.50 6.35
CA ALA A 27 21.06 -5.72 7.12
C ALA A 27 20.36 -4.84 8.17
N LEU A 28 19.34 -4.09 7.77
CA LEU A 28 18.60 -3.19 8.67
C LEU A 28 17.94 -3.96 9.82
N PHE A 29 17.31 -5.09 9.55
CA PHE A 29 16.56 -5.83 10.58
C PHE A 29 17.39 -6.83 11.38
N ARG A 30 18.55 -7.24 10.88
CA ARG A 30 19.38 -8.28 11.53
C ARG A 30 20.72 -7.76 12.08
N LEU A 31 21.24 -6.66 11.55
CA LEU A 31 22.53 -6.10 11.97
C LEU A 31 22.35 -4.87 12.90
N ALA A 32 21.23 -4.17 12.83
CA ALA A 32 20.95 -3.02 13.69
C ALA A 32 20.97 -3.41 15.17
N PRO A 33 21.62 -2.60 16.04
CA PRO A 33 21.58 -2.80 17.48
C PRO A 33 20.14 -2.69 17.98
N GLY A 34 19.71 -3.61 18.86
CA GLY A 34 18.33 -3.63 19.35
C GLY A 34 17.32 -4.19 18.36
N SER A 35 17.79 -5.00 17.39
CA SER A 35 16.93 -5.63 16.37
C SER A 35 15.68 -6.28 16.99
N ALA A 36 14.64 -6.49 16.15
CA ALA A 36 13.38 -7.17 16.50
C ALA A 36 13.60 -8.48 17.29
N VAL A 37 14.76 -9.09 17.13
CA VAL A 37 15.27 -10.27 17.85
C VAL A 37 15.44 -10.03 19.35
N THR A 38 15.98 -8.87 19.73
CA THR A 38 16.13 -8.50 21.15
C THR A 38 14.77 -8.16 21.77
N ASN A 39 13.82 -7.69 20.98
CA ASN A 39 12.45 -7.45 21.43
C ASN A 39 11.67 -8.76 21.65
N LEU A 40 11.92 -9.81 20.85
CA LEU A 40 11.41 -11.16 21.13
C LEU A 40 11.95 -11.76 22.42
N ALA A 41 13.20 -11.42 22.78
CA ALA A 41 13.76 -11.80 24.07
C ALA A 41 13.15 -11.05 25.26
N ARG A 42 12.40 -9.96 25.00
CA ARG A 42 11.68 -9.16 26.00
C ARG A 42 10.20 -9.51 26.14
N VAL A 43 9.74 -10.66 25.57
CA VAL A 43 8.36 -11.14 25.84
C VAL A 43 8.23 -11.25 27.35
N PRO A 44 7.34 -10.46 27.99
CA PRO A 44 7.10 -10.55 29.40
C PRO A 44 6.74 -12.00 29.76
N HIS A 45 7.34 -12.55 30.80
CA HIS A 45 7.09 -13.92 31.29
C HIS A 45 7.57 -15.09 30.40
N ALA A 46 8.37 -14.86 29.34
CA ALA A 46 8.95 -15.96 28.59
C ALA A 46 10.01 -16.70 29.41
N THR A 47 9.81 -18.01 29.61
CA THR A 47 10.81 -18.86 30.24
C THR A 47 12.09 -18.94 29.41
N PRO A 48 13.25 -19.31 30.03
CA PRO A 48 14.49 -19.53 29.26
C PRO A 48 14.32 -20.55 28.11
N GLN A 49 13.48 -21.56 28.32
CA GLN A 49 13.17 -22.58 27.31
C GLN A 49 12.38 -21.99 26.14
N THR A 50 11.36 -21.18 26.40
CA THR A 50 10.59 -20.47 25.38
C THR A 50 11.48 -19.54 24.55
N ARG A 51 12.41 -18.83 25.18
CA ARG A 51 13.38 -17.96 24.49
C ARG A 51 14.31 -18.75 23.57
N LEU A 52 14.79 -19.92 24.02
CA LEU A 52 15.62 -20.81 23.21
C LEU A 52 14.85 -21.38 22.01
N ALA A 53 13.61 -21.79 22.23
CA ALA A 53 12.73 -22.29 21.16
C ALA A 53 12.50 -21.19 20.09
N LEU A 54 12.17 -19.98 20.50
CA LEU A 54 12.02 -18.83 19.61
C LEU A 54 13.31 -18.50 18.87
N LYS A 55 14.46 -18.49 19.55
CA LYS A 55 15.76 -18.29 18.87
C LYS A 55 16.01 -19.33 17.77
N ARG A 56 15.74 -20.60 18.03
CA ARG A 56 15.89 -21.68 17.03
C ARG A 56 14.88 -21.55 15.91
N GLN A 57 13.61 -21.27 16.21
CA GLN A 57 12.55 -21.08 15.24
C GLN A 57 12.87 -19.97 14.23
N PHE A 58 13.48 -18.89 14.70
CA PHE A 58 13.87 -17.75 13.85
C PHE A 58 15.32 -17.84 13.33
N GLY A 59 16.03 -18.97 13.57
CA GLY A 59 17.39 -19.19 13.14
C GLY A 59 18.43 -18.21 13.71
N LEU A 60 18.16 -17.67 14.91
CA LEU A 60 18.97 -16.64 15.55
C LEU A 60 20.18 -17.20 16.30
N ASP A 61 20.25 -18.50 16.41
CA ASP A 61 21.35 -19.29 16.95
C ASP A 61 22.52 -19.46 15.96
N LYS A 62 22.30 -19.11 14.69
CA LYS A 62 23.30 -19.24 13.60
C LYS A 62 24.13 -17.97 13.41
N SER A 63 25.30 -18.12 12.75
CA SER A 63 26.09 -16.95 12.37
C SER A 63 25.31 -16.02 11.44
N LYS A 64 25.64 -14.72 11.42
CA LYS A 64 24.93 -13.71 10.57
C LYS A 64 24.98 -14.08 9.09
N PHE A 65 26.10 -14.61 8.63
CA PHE A 65 26.26 -15.07 7.26
C PHE A 65 25.34 -16.26 6.95
N GLN A 66 25.27 -17.26 7.83
CA GLN A 66 24.34 -18.38 7.68
C GLN A 66 22.88 -17.94 7.67
N GLN A 67 22.50 -16.99 8.55
CA GLN A 67 21.17 -16.40 8.55
C GLN A 67 20.86 -15.73 7.22
N TYR A 68 21.82 -15.03 6.62
CA TYR A 68 21.65 -14.37 5.32
C TYR A 68 21.45 -15.37 4.19
N VAL A 69 22.28 -16.41 4.13
CA VAL A 69 22.15 -17.45 3.10
C VAL A 69 20.80 -18.17 3.21
N ILE A 70 20.38 -18.55 4.41
CA ILE A 70 19.08 -19.18 4.65
C ILE A 70 17.94 -18.23 4.24
N TYR A 71 18.05 -16.96 4.57
CA TYR A 71 17.06 -15.96 4.18
C TYR A 71 16.91 -15.86 2.66
N LEU A 72 18.01 -15.80 1.91
CA LEU A 72 17.98 -15.79 0.45
C LEU A 72 17.39 -17.08 -0.12
N GLN A 73 17.75 -18.23 0.43
CA GLN A 73 17.19 -19.52 0.01
C GLN A 73 15.67 -19.57 0.25
N GLN A 74 15.20 -19.14 1.41
CA GLN A 74 13.77 -19.09 1.73
C GLN A 74 13.02 -18.18 0.76
N LEU A 75 13.55 -17.00 0.48
CA LEU A 75 12.94 -16.06 -0.49
C LEU A 75 12.88 -16.66 -1.90
N ALA A 76 13.94 -17.35 -2.33
CA ALA A 76 13.97 -18.02 -3.64
C ALA A 76 12.90 -19.12 -3.77
N HIS A 77 12.48 -19.72 -2.65
CA HIS A 77 11.38 -20.69 -2.59
C HIS A 77 10.02 -20.04 -2.29
N GLY A 78 9.91 -18.71 -2.31
CA GLY A 78 8.67 -17.99 -2.01
C GLY A 78 8.28 -17.95 -0.52
N ASN A 79 9.15 -18.42 0.37
CA ASN A 79 8.92 -18.35 1.80
C ASN A 79 9.39 -16.99 2.35
N LEU A 80 8.44 -16.12 2.67
CA LEU A 80 8.69 -14.78 3.22
C LEU A 80 8.93 -14.79 4.74
N GLY A 81 8.88 -15.95 5.36
CA GLY A 81 9.06 -16.12 6.80
C GLY A 81 7.83 -15.78 7.63
N ILE A 82 8.06 -15.58 8.93
CA ILE A 82 7.04 -15.29 9.93
C ILE A 82 7.22 -13.87 10.44
N SER A 83 6.12 -13.15 10.56
CA SER A 83 6.07 -11.81 11.13
C SER A 83 6.38 -11.83 12.63
N PHE A 84 7.31 -10.99 13.06
CA PHE A 84 7.61 -10.84 14.48
C PHE A 84 6.52 -10.09 15.28
N ALA A 85 5.63 -9.39 14.60
CA ALA A 85 4.60 -8.60 15.26
C ALA A 85 3.41 -9.47 15.73
N ASN A 86 3.01 -10.45 14.92
CA ASN A 86 1.81 -11.26 15.18
C ASN A 86 2.01 -12.76 15.04
N SER A 87 3.24 -13.23 14.83
CA SER A 87 3.62 -14.63 14.67
C SER A 87 2.89 -15.35 13.52
N GLN A 88 2.36 -14.61 12.55
CA GLN A 88 1.70 -15.15 11.36
C GLN A 88 2.66 -15.19 10.16
N PRO A 89 2.45 -16.09 9.18
CA PRO A 89 3.20 -16.06 7.94
C PRO A 89 3.08 -14.69 7.25
N VAL A 90 4.21 -14.12 6.82
CA VAL A 90 4.23 -12.83 6.11
C VAL A 90 3.38 -12.88 4.84
N SER A 91 3.35 -14.03 4.14
CA SER A 91 2.49 -14.23 2.97
C SER A 91 1.00 -14.10 3.28
N ALA A 92 0.54 -14.57 4.44
CA ALA A 92 -0.84 -14.41 4.88
C ALA A 92 -1.18 -12.93 5.16
N ASN A 93 -0.29 -12.23 5.89
CA ASN A 93 -0.45 -10.80 6.15
C ASN A 93 -0.49 -9.98 4.84
N LEU A 94 0.42 -10.27 3.90
CA LEU A 94 0.45 -9.60 2.60
C LEU A 94 -0.81 -9.90 1.78
N ARG A 95 -1.26 -11.14 1.76
CA ARG A 95 -2.51 -11.51 1.06
C ARG A 95 -3.69 -10.70 1.59
N THR A 96 -3.86 -10.64 2.89
CA THR A 96 -4.95 -9.85 3.51
C THR A 96 -4.82 -8.37 3.16
N ALA A 97 -3.61 -7.81 3.30
CA ALA A 97 -3.36 -6.41 2.94
C ALA A 97 -3.66 -6.13 1.47
N LEU A 98 -3.24 -7.00 0.54
CA LEU A 98 -3.49 -6.82 -0.90
C LEU A 98 -4.98 -6.91 -1.23
N ILE A 99 -5.70 -7.90 -0.69
CA ILE A 99 -7.14 -8.06 -0.92
C ILE A 99 -7.89 -6.79 -0.47
N ASN A 100 -7.47 -6.17 0.61
CA ASN A 100 -8.08 -4.96 1.13
C ASN A 100 -7.67 -3.70 0.35
N THR A 101 -6.41 -3.61 -0.06
CA THR A 101 -5.85 -2.41 -0.70
C THR A 101 -6.20 -2.32 -2.18
N ILE A 102 -6.18 -3.43 -2.92
CA ILE A 102 -6.40 -3.43 -4.38
C ILE A 102 -7.76 -2.84 -4.76
N PRO A 103 -8.90 -3.25 -4.17
CA PRO A 103 -10.20 -2.66 -4.50
C PRO A 103 -10.26 -1.16 -4.21
N MET A 104 -9.71 -0.73 -3.08
CA MET A 104 -9.65 0.67 -2.68
C MET A 104 -8.85 1.52 -3.69
N VAL A 105 -7.64 1.08 -4.03
CA VAL A 105 -6.77 1.78 -4.99
C VAL A 105 -7.39 1.79 -6.38
N PHE A 106 -7.96 0.66 -6.82
CA PHE A 106 -8.63 0.56 -8.12
C PHE A 106 -9.78 1.55 -8.23
N LEU A 107 -10.70 1.56 -7.26
CA LEU A 107 -11.87 2.46 -7.27
C LEU A 107 -11.46 3.93 -7.15
N GLY A 108 -10.53 4.26 -6.27
CA GLY A 108 -10.02 5.64 -6.12
C GLY A 108 -9.33 6.13 -7.38
N THR A 109 -8.49 5.31 -8.01
CA THR A 109 -7.81 5.65 -9.26
C THR A 109 -8.80 5.76 -10.42
N LEU A 110 -9.76 4.84 -10.54
CA LEU A 110 -10.80 4.90 -11.58
C LEU A 110 -11.63 6.18 -11.45
N PHE A 111 -12.05 6.54 -10.23
CA PHE A 111 -12.73 7.80 -9.95
C PHE A 111 -11.89 9.00 -10.40
N ALA A 112 -10.60 9.04 -10.05
CA ALA A 112 -9.69 10.12 -10.43
C ALA A 112 -9.52 10.23 -11.95
N ILE A 113 -9.31 9.11 -12.65
CA ILE A 113 -9.16 9.07 -14.11
C ILE A 113 -10.42 9.59 -14.78
N VAL A 114 -11.59 9.09 -14.41
CA VAL A 114 -12.85 9.47 -15.05
C VAL A 114 -13.15 10.94 -14.83
N LEU A 115 -13.20 11.39 -13.58
CA LEU A 115 -13.52 12.79 -13.26
C LEU A 115 -12.42 13.75 -13.69
N GLY A 116 -11.15 13.39 -13.49
CA GLY A 116 -10.01 14.22 -13.90
C GLY A 116 -9.93 14.39 -15.41
N THR A 117 -10.21 13.33 -16.18
CA THR A 117 -10.27 13.41 -17.64
C THR A 117 -11.42 14.32 -18.10
N ILE A 118 -12.63 14.11 -17.57
CA ILE A 118 -13.80 14.93 -17.92
C ILE A 118 -13.54 16.40 -17.62
N THR A 119 -13.10 16.72 -16.41
CA THR A 119 -12.83 18.10 -16.01
C THR A 119 -11.64 18.72 -16.73
N GLY A 120 -10.58 17.95 -17.04
CA GLY A 120 -9.46 18.37 -17.86
C GLY A 120 -9.86 18.76 -19.27
N ILE A 121 -10.68 17.94 -19.94
CA ILE A 121 -11.25 18.21 -21.27
C ILE A 121 -12.12 19.48 -21.24
N ILE A 122 -13.05 19.58 -20.27
CA ILE A 122 -13.91 20.75 -20.12
C ILE A 122 -13.09 22.01 -19.88
N SER A 123 -12.07 21.94 -19.06
CA SER A 123 -11.15 23.04 -18.74
C SER A 123 -10.39 23.50 -19.98
N ALA A 124 -9.86 22.59 -20.78
CA ALA A 124 -9.16 22.92 -22.03
C ALA A 124 -10.12 23.54 -23.07
N TRP A 125 -11.31 22.96 -23.25
CA TRP A 125 -12.32 23.43 -24.21
C TRP A 125 -12.85 24.82 -23.86
N ARG A 126 -13.01 25.12 -22.57
CA ARG A 126 -13.51 26.43 -22.09
C ARG A 126 -12.37 27.38 -21.71
N ARG A 127 -11.25 27.31 -22.41
CA ARG A 127 -10.08 28.17 -22.19
C ARG A 127 -10.46 29.66 -22.16
N GLY A 128 -9.89 30.42 -21.20
CA GLY A 128 -10.15 31.85 -21.00
C GLY A 128 -11.45 32.16 -20.27
N THR A 129 -12.23 31.15 -19.83
CA THR A 129 -13.49 31.36 -19.11
C THR A 129 -13.32 31.17 -17.60
N LYS A 130 -14.32 31.65 -16.84
CA LYS A 130 -14.40 31.39 -15.39
C LYS A 130 -14.49 29.88 -15.06
N ALA A 131 -15.05 29.07 -15.96
CA ALA A 131 -15.15 27.63 -15.79
C ALA A 131 -13.76 26.95 -15.82
N GLU A 132 -12.87 27.41 -16.69
CA GLU A 132 -11.47 26.96 -16.66
C GLU A 132 -10.81 27.32 -15.35
N GLY A 133 -10.92 28.58 -14.91
CA GLY A 133 -10.33 29.04 -13.65
C GLY A 133 -10.82 28.23 -12.46
N ALA A 134 -12.13 27.98 -12.37
CA ALA A 134 -12.73 27.16 -11.31
C ALA A 134 -12.20 25.72 -11.34
N SER A 135 -12.11 25.08 -12.52
CA SER A 135 -11.57 23.73 -12.65
C SER A 135 -10.12 23.65 -12.19
N ILE A 136 -9.28 24.61 -12.59
CA ILE A 136 -7.85 24.63 -12.20
C ILE A 136 -7.72 24.85 -10.69
N VAL A 137 -8.46 25.80 -10.11
CA VAL A 137 -8.41 26.08 -8.66
C VAL A 137 -8.83 24.83 -7.89
N THR A 138 -9.93 24.18 -8.28
CA THR A 138 -10.40 22.95 -7.63
C THR A 138 -9.36 21.83 -7.74
N ALA A 139 -8.79 21.62 -8.93
CA ALA A 139 -7.76 20.61 -9.17
C ALA A 139 -6.51 20.85 -8.30
N LEU A 140 -6.01 22.10 -8.29
CA LEU A 140 -4.85 22.49 -7.47
C LEU A 140 -5.13 22.36 -5.98
N THR A 141 -6.34 22.70 -5.54
CA THR A 141 -6.74 22.57 -4.13
C THR A 141 -6.60 21.12 -3.67
N PHE A 142 -7.20 20.15 -4.38
CA PHE A 142 -7.10 18.74 -4.01
C PHE A 142 -5.69 18.18 -4.20
N TYR A 143 -5.00 18.56 -5.25
CA TYR A 143 -3.61 18.12 -5.51
C TYR A 143 -2.63 18.60 -4.43
N SER A 144 -2.83 19.79 -3.89
CA SER A 144 -1.95 20.38 -2.87
C SER A 144 -2.27 19.93 -1.45
N MET A 145 -3.42 19.28 -1.23
CA MET A 145 -3.81 18.83 0.11
C MET A 145 -2.98 17.61 0.55
N PRO A 146 -2.43 17.60 1.77
CA PRO A 146 -1.85 16.38 2.33
C PRO A 146 -2.91 15.27 2.40
N THR A 147 -2.63 14.12 1.78
CA THR A 147 -3.60 13.02 1.64
C THR A 147 -4.20 12.58 2.98
N HIS A 148 -3.36 12.45 4.02
CA HIS A 148 -3.81 12.06 5.36
C HIS A 148 -4.70 13.12 6.01
N TRP A 149 -4.46 14.41 5.77
CA TRP A 149 -5.31 15.49 6.26
C TRP A 149 -6.69 15.46 5.59
N LEU A 150 -6.72 15.31 4.26
CA LEU A 150 -7.98 15.16 3.51
C LEU A 150 -8.78 13.94 4.00
N GLY A 151 -8.09 12.80 4.19
CA GLY A 151 -8.72 11.59 4.72
C GLY A 151 -9.34 11.82 6.09
N LEU A 152 -8.63 12.48 7.02
CA LEU A 152 -9.14 12.79 8.33
C LEU A 152 -10.37 13.72 8.28
N MET A 153 -10.32 14.74 7.41
CA MET A 153 -11.48 15.65 7.21
C MET A 153 -12.70 14.91 6.69
N LEU A 154 -12.53 13.99 5.74
CA LEU A 154 -13.62 13.16 5.22
C LEU A 154 -14.18 12.22 6.30
N VAL A 155 -13.32 11.61 7.11
CA VAL A 155 -13.75 10.79 8.25
C VAL A 155 -14.61 11.62 9.22
N ILE A 156 -14.19 12.85 9.58
CA ILE A 156 -14.95 13.72 10.49
C ILE A 156 -16.27 14.14 9.84
N LEU A 157 -16.26 14.50 8.56
CA LEU A 157 -17.44 14.99 7.85
C LEU A 157 -18.51 13.90 7.68
N PHE A 158 -18.09 12.66 7.46
CA PHE A 158 -18.97 11.51 7.24
C PHE A 158 -19.11 10.60 8.46
N ALA A 159 -18.60 11.02 9.63
CA ALA A 159 -18.78 10.28 10.87
C ALA A 159 -20.28 10.04 11.16
N GLY A 160 -20.63 8.79 11.44
CA GLY A 160 -22.02 8.38 11.66
C GLY A 160 -22.85 8.09 10.40
N VAL A 161 -22.31 8.34 9.19
CA VAL A 161 -22.95 8.00 7.91
C VAL A 161 -22.21 6.82 7.24
N LEU A 162 -20.87 6.88 7.26
CA LEU A 162 -20.01 5.86 6.68
C LEU A 162 -19.09 5.28 7.76
N PRO A 163 -18.66 4.02 7.61
CA PRO A 163 -17.69 3.42 8.51
C PRO A 163 -16.36 4.20 8.50
N THR A 164 -15.82 4.46 9.67
CA THR A 164 -14.59 5.22 9.85
C THR A 164 -13.33 4.38 10.00
N GLY A 165 -13.47 3.04 9.97
CA GLY A 165 -12.36 2.09 10.10
C GLY A 165 -12.77 0.67 9.78
N GLY A 166 -11.76 -0.21 9.65
CA GLY A 166 -11.99 -1.60 9.24
C GLY A 166 -12.20 -1.76 7.73
N MET A 167 -12.41 -3.00 7.31
CA MET A 167 -12.73 -3.36 5.92
C MET A 167 -14.08 -4.08 5.80
N SER A 168 -14.68 -4.41 6.92
CA SER A 168 -15.99 -5.05 7.02
C SER A 168 -16.55 -4.87 8.42
N ASN A 169 -17.84 -4.98 8.56
CA ASN A 169 -18.51 -5.00 9.85
C ASN A 169 -18.36 -6.39 10.49
N GLU A 170 -17.60 -6.46 11.57
CA GLU A 170 -17.34 -7.71 12.32
C GLU A 170 -18.59 -8.36 12.91
N PHE A 171 -19.69 -7.62 13.04
CA PHE A 171 -20.97 -8.11 13.55
C PHE A 171 -21.85 -8.80 12.49
N LEU A 172 -21.45 -8.79 11.21
CA LEU A 172 -22.18 -9.47 10.15
C LEU A 172 -21.86 -10.96 10.15
N ILE A 173 -22.79 -11.76 10.68
CA ILE A 173 -22.68 -13.23 10.69
C ILE A 173 -23.37 -13.77 9.44
N ASN A 174 -22.62 -14.43 8.53
CA ASN A 174 -23.11 -15.03 7.28
C ASN A 174 -23.96 -14.06 6.42
N PRO A 175 -23.43 -12.89 6.03
CA PRO A 175 -24.19 -11.92 5.24
C PRO A 175 -24.53 -12.48 3.86
N SER A 176 -25.69 -12.08 3.32
CA SER A 176 -26.01 -12.33 1.91
C SER A 176 -24.96 -11.66 1.01
N PHE A 177 -24.82 -12.12 -0.23
CA PHE A 177 -23.88 -11.52 -1.19
C PHE A 177 -24.07 -10.00 -1.33
N THR A 178 -25.33 -9.55 -1.44
CA THR A 178 -25.66 -8.12 -1.56
C THR A 178 -25.29 -7.33 -0.30
N THR A 179 -25.51 -7.88 0.88
CA THR A 179 -25.12 -7.27 2.15
C THR A 179 -23.61 -7.15 2.27
N HIS A 180 -22.88 -8.20 1.86
CA HIS A 180 -21.41 -8.19 1.88
C HIS A 180 -20.82 -7.15 0.90
N VAL A 181 -21.36 -7.08 -0.32
CA VAL A 181 -20.90 -6.08 -1.31
C VAL A 181 -21.19 -4.65 -0.84
N ARG A 182 -22.36 -4.41 -0.24
CA ARG A 182 -22.71 -3.11 0.31
C ARG A 182 -21.78 -2.73 1.47
N ASP A 183 -21.58 -3.62 2.41
CA ASP A 183 -20.69 -3.42 3.55
C ASP A 183 -19.26 -3.08 3.09
N LEU A 184 -18.72 -3.84 2.15
CA LEU A 184 -17.42 -3.56 1.56
C LEU A 184 -17.36 -2.19 0.87
N ALA A 185 -18.40 -1.84 0.10
CA ALA A 185 -18.47 -0.55 -0.59
C ALA A 185 -18.50 0.62 0.41
N GLU A 186 -19.25 0.51 1.50
CA GLU A 186 -19.32 1.52 2.56
C GLU A 186 -17.96 1.70 3.26
N HIS A 187 -17.22 0.62 3.54
CA HIS A 187 -15.89 0.70 4.17
C HIS A 187 -14.80 1.23 3.23
N ILE A 188 -14.89 0.96 1.93
CA ILE A 188 -13.93 1.45 0.92
C ILE A 188 -14.21 2.90 0.53
N ALA A 189 -15.42 3.41 0.71
CA ALA A 189 -15.86 4.70 0.19
C ALA A 189 -14.94 5.86 0.61
N LEU A 190 -14.68 6.04 1.89
CA LEU A 190 -13.87 7.16 2.38
C LEU A 190 -12.40 7.07 1.92
N PRO A 191 -11.69 5.95 2.07
CA PRO A 191 -10.31 5.86 1.60
C PRO A 191 -10.18 5.93 0.07
N ALA A 192 -11.12 5.35 -0.69
CA ALA A 192 -11.13 5.48 -2.14
C ALA A 192 -11.41 6.91 -2.59
N LEU A 193 -12.35 7.61 -1.95
CA LEU A 193 -12.64 9.02 -2.21
C LEU A 193 -11.43 9.91 -1.88
N THR A 194 -10.76 9.66 -0.76
CA THR A 194 -9.54 10.40 -0.37
C THR A 194 -8.47 10.28 -1.45
N LEU A 195 -8.12 9.06 -1.85
CA LEU A 195 -7.14 8.81 -2.90
C LEU A 195 -7.59 9.40 -4.24
N GLY A 196 -8.87 9.20 -4.58
CA GLY A 196 -9.45 9.67 -5.81
C GLY A 196 -9.43 11.18 -5.95
N LEU A 197 -9.74 11.94 -4.91
CA LEU A 197 -9.72 13.41 -4.94
C LEU A 197 -8.31 13.98 -5.10
N VAL A 198 -7.31 13.40 -4.42
CA VAL A 198 -5.91 13.84 -4.57
C VAL A 198 -5.43 13.58 -6.00
N LEU A 199 -5.65 12.37 -6.53
CA LEU A 199 -5.26 12.01 -7.89
C LEU A 199 -6.10 12.76 -8.96
N TYR A 200 -7.36 13.08 -8.68
CA TYR A 200 -8.22 13.87 -9.56
C TYR A 200 -7.56 15.17 -9.99
N GLY A 201 -6.93 15.88 -9.05
CA GLY A 201 -6.24 17.13 -9.34
C GLY A 201 -5.11 16.94 -10.34
N GLU A 202 -4.29 15.90 -10.16
CA GLU A 202 -3.20 15.54 -11.07
C GLU A 202 -3.71 15.20 -12.47
N TYR A 203 -4.68 14.29 -12.60
CA TYR A 203 -5.27 13.92 -13.89
C TYR A 203 -5.91 15.09 -14.61
N THR A 204 -6.61 15.97 -13.90
CA THR A 204 -7.22 17.17 -14.50
C THR A 204 -6.15 18.07 -15.14
N LEU A 205 -5.05 18.32 -14.45
CA LEU A 205 -3.98 19.20 -14.94
C LEU A 205 -3.22 18.56 -16.12
N ILE A 206 -2.93 17.25 -16.05
CA ILE A 206 -2.25 16.52 -17.13
C ILE A 206 -3.11 16.53 -18.40
N VAL A 207 -4.38 16.14 -18.29
CA VAL A 207 -5.29 16.07 -19.46
C VAL A 207 -5.49 17.45 -20.07
N ARG A 208 -5.70 18.50 -19.24
CA ARG A 208 -5.80 19.86 -19.72
C ARG A 208 -4.54 20.29 -20.48
N SER A 209 -3.35 20.01 -19.94
CA SER A 209 -2.08 20.36 -20.60
C SER A 209 -1.95 19.67 -21.95
N ALA A 210 -2.18 18.37 -21.99
CA ALA A 210 -2.11 17.57 -23.22
C ALA A 210 -3.14 17.98 -24.30
N MET A 211 -4.27 18.56 -23.90
CA MET A 211 -5.30 19.07 -24.83
C MET A 211 -4.96 20.46 -25.41
N LEU A 212 -4.00 21.19 -24.81
CA LEU A 212 -3.61 22.53 -25.22
C LEU A 212 -2.33 22.55 -26.06
N GLU A 213 -1.61 21.42 -26.13
CA GLU A 213 -0.49 21.18 -27.04
C GLU A 213 -0.97 20.83 -28.45
#